data_65cc27025ad8b13383e1bd01e56eea44
#
_entry.id   65cc27025ad8b13383e1bd01e56eea44
#
_cell.length_a   1.000
_cell.length_b   1.000
_cell.length_c   1.000
_cell.angle_alpha   90.00
_cell.angle_beta   90.00
_cell.angle_gamma   90.00
#
_symmetry.space_group_name_H-M   'P 1'
#
loop_
_entity.id
_entity.type
_entity.pdbx_description
1 polymer ?
#
loop_
_entity_poly.entity_id
_entity_poly.type
_entity_poly.pdbx_seq_one_letter_code
_entity_poly.pdbx_strand_id
1 'polypeptide(L)'
;MTEVVVSGRLICGDDAQTAIVERLLPRHVELTRAEPGCVAFSVLPTSEPGVWAVDETFVDAAAFRAHQRRVASSEWGRMTAGIERVYTIQGS
;
A
#
# COMPACT_ATOMS: atom_id res chain seq x y z
N MET A 1 -9.49 1.03 -21.24
CA MET A 1 -9.49 0.32 -19.96
C MET A 1 -9.43 1.35 -18.83
N THR A 2 -10.06 1.02 -17.71
CA THR A 2 -10.17 1.95 -16.59
C THR A 2 -9.04 1.71 -15.61
N GLU A 3 -8.32 2.77 -15.26
CA GLU A 3 -7.33 2.70 -14.18
C GLU A 3 -8.01 2.41 -12.86
N VAL A 4 -7.29 1.73 -11.97
CA VAL A 4 -7.71 1.53 -10.58
C VAL A 4 -6.93 2.50 -9.71
N VAL A 5 -7.65 3.33 -8.94
CA VAL A 5 -7.07 4.32 -8.05
C VAL A 5 -7.43 3.97 -6.61
N VAL A 6 -6.42 3.86 -5.76
CA VAL A 6 -6.57 3.61 -4.32
C VAL A 6 -6.07 4.83 -3.58
N SER A 7 -6.87 5.34 -2.66
CA SER A 7 -6.45 6.45 -1.80
C SER A 7 -6.98 6.23 -0.39
N GLY A 8 -6.24 6.71 0.60
CA GLY A 8 -6.65 6.56 1.98
C GLY A 8 -5.49 6.61 2.96
N ARG A 9 -5.64 5.86 4.05
CA ARG A 9 -4.68 5.91 5.15
C ARG A 9 -4.39 4.53 5.72
N LEU A 10 -3.13 4.36 6.12
CA LEU A 10 -2.67 3.22 6.91
C LEU A 10 -2.50 3.76 8.34
N ILE A 11 -3.16 3.14 9.31
CA ILE A 11 -3.24 3.68 10.67
C ILE A 11 -2.64 2.67 11.64
N CYS A 12 -1.47 2.99 12.18
CA CYS A 12 -0.80 2.17 13.18
C CYS A 12 -1.42 2.41 14.55
N GLY A 13 -1.73 1.32 15.26
CA GLY A 13 -2.36 1.39 16.57
C GLY A 13 -1.39 1.58 17.72
N ASP A 14 -0.09 1.33 17.49
CA ASP A 14 0.94 1.44 18.51
C ASP A 14 2.32 1.63 17.88
N ASP A 15 3.33 1.85 18.73
CA ASP A 15 4.71 2.09 18.27
C ASP A 15 5.31 0.86 17.57
N ALA A 16 4.90 -0.34 17.97
CA ALA A 16 5.40 -1.57 17.35
C ALA A 16 4.96 -1.64 15.88
N GLN A 17 3.71 -1.30 15.59
CA GLN A 17 3.21 -1.27 14.22
C GLN A 17 3.91 -0.18 13.40
N THR A 18 4.11 1.00 13.98
CA THR A 18 4.85 2.08 13.32
C THR A 18 6.26 1.64 12.95
N ALA A 19 6.95 0.95 13.85
CA ALA A 19 8.31 0.46 13.59
C ALA A 19 8.33 -0.57 12.46
N ILE A 20 7.32 -1.44 12.37
CA ILE A 20 7.20 -2.41 11.28
C ILE A 20 7.06 -1.67 9.93
N VAL A 21 6.18 -0.68 9.86
CA VAL A 21 5.97 0.10 8.64
C VAL A 21 7.26 0.80 8.23
N GLU A 22 7.91 1.48 9.16
CA GLU A 22 9.16 2.20 8.86
C GLU A 22 10.25 1.28 8.33
N ARG A 23 10.35 0.08 8.87
CA ARG A 23 11.37 -0.90 8.48
C ARG A 23 11.08 -1.51 7.10
N LEU A 24 9.84 -1.87 6.82
CA LEU A 24 9.50 -2.65 5.63
C LEU A 24 9.03 -1.81 4.45
N LEU A 25 8.61 -0.57 4.67
CA LEU A 25 8.04 0.27 3.62
C LEU A 25 8.97 0.53 2.45
N PRO A 26 10.26 0.85 2.63
CA PRO A 26 11.14 1.14 1.48
C PRO A 26 11.18 0.00 0.46
N ARG A 27 11.30 -1.25 0.92
CA ARG A 27 11.32 -2.41 0.03
C ARG A 27 9.96 -2.65 -0.61
N HIS A 28 8.87 -2.46 0.14
CA HIS A 28 7.52 -2.61 -0.40
C HIS A 28 7.26 -1.60 -1.52
N VAL A 29 7.67 -0.34 -1.35
CA VAL A 29 7.55 0.70 -2.37
C VAL A 29 8.35 0.33 -3.61
N GLU A 30 9.60 -0.10 -3.43
CA GLU A 30 10.47 -0.49 -4.53
C GLU A 30 9.86 -1.62 -5.36
N LEU A 31 9.39 -2.68 -4.69
CA LEU A 31 8.78 -3.84 -5.36
C LEU A 31 7.50 -3.45 -6.09
N THR A 32 6.68 -2.60 -5.49
CA THR A 32 5.42 -2.17 -6.09
C THR A 32 5.67 -1.33 -7.34
N ARG A 33 6.61 -0.38 -7.27
CA ARG A 33 6.93 0.47 -8.41
C ARG A 33 7.56 -0.30 -9.57
N ALA A 34 8.12 -1.47 -9.30
CA ALA A 34 8.68 -2.35 -10.33
C ALA A 34 7.61 -3.20 -11.03
N GLU A 35 6.39 -3.24 -10.53
CA GLU A 35 5.30 -3.99 -11.16
C GLU A 35 4.92 -3.34 -12.49
N PRO A 36 4.77 -4.13 -13.59
CA PRO A 36 4.53 -3.55 -14.91
C PRO A 36 3.27 -2.68 -15.02
N GLY A 37 2.25 -2.99 -14.23
CA GLY A 37 0.99 -2.24 -14.27
C GLY A 37 0.89 -1.11 -13.25
N CYS A 38 1.94 -0.85 -12.47
CA CYS A 38 1.92 0.25 -11.49
C CYS A 38 2.19 1.57 -12.20
N VAL A 39 1.22 2.48 -12.15
CA VAL A 39 1.35 3.83 -12.71
C VAL A 39 1.96 4.77 -11.67
N ALA A 40 1.49 4.70 -10.44
CA ALA A 40 1.96 5.54 -9.35
C ALA A 40 1.73 4.84 -8.02
N PHE A 41 2.63 5.02 -7.08
CA PHE A 41 2.52 4.44 -5.75
C PHE A 41 3.27 5.30 -4.75
N SER A 42 2.58 5.78 -3.71
CA SER A 42 3.22 6.49 -2.61
C SER A 42 2.55 6.17 -1.29
N VAL A 43 3.37 6.02 -0.25
CA VAL A 43 2.93 5.88 1.14
C VAL A 43 3.81 6.81 1.94
N LEU A 44 3.24 7.89 2.45
CA LEU A 44 3.99 8.97 3.07
C LEU A 44 3.47 9.25 4.48
N PRO A 45 4.36 9.58 5.43
CA PRO A 45 3.91 9.96 6.76
C PRO A 45 3.07 11.24 6.69
N THR A 46 2.13 11.35 7.61
CA THR A 46 1.29 12.55 7.76
C THR A 46 1.73 13.32 9.00
N SER A 47 1.09 14.46 9.28
CA SER A 47 1.32 15.21 10.52
C SER A 47 0.84 14.46 11.76
N GLU A 48 0.01 13.42 11.58
CA GLU A 48 -0.49 12.61 12.69
C GLU A 48 0.43 11.40 12.87
N PRO A 49 1.08 11.23 14.04
CA PRO A 49 2.00 10.10 14.25
C PRO A 49 1.32 8.75 14.04
N GLY A 50 2.02 7.85 13.34
CA GLY A 50 1.50 6.51 13.05
C GLY A 50 0.50 6.45 11.91
N VAL A 51 0.16 7.58 11.28
CA VAL A 51 -0.78 7.62 10.16
C VAL A 51 -0.04 7.96 8.87
N TRP A 52 -0.24 7.14 7.85
CA TRP A 52 0.42 7.23 6.55
C TRP A 52 -0.62 7.48 5.46
N ALA A 53 -0.35 8.43 4.58
CA ALA A 53 -1.21 8.68 3.42
C ALA A 53 -0.82 7.73 2.30
N VAL A 54 -1.82 7.04 1.72
CA VAL A 54 -1.62 6.03 0.69
C VAL A 54 -2.29 6.50 -0.59
N ASP A 55 -1.55 6.50 -1.70
CA ASP A 55 -2.06 6.80 -3.03
C ASP A 55 -1.46 5.84 -4.02
N GLU A 56 -2.33 5.08 -4.73
CA GLU A 56 -1.91 4.06 -5.68
C GLU A 56 -2.72 4.18 -6.96
N THR A 57 -2.07 3.97 -8.11
CA THR A 57 -2.75 3.91 -9.40
C THR A 57 -2.18 2.75 -10.20
N PHE A 58 -3.07 1.88 -10.72
CA PHE A 58 -2.72 0.75 -11.58
C PHE A 58 -3.42 0.91 -12.92
N VAL A 59 -2.82 0.38 -13.99
CA VAL A 59 -3.35 0.57 -15.37
C VAL A 59 -4.74 -0.01 -15.54
N ASP A 60 -5.07 -1.10 -14.84
CA ASP A 60 -6.37 -1.78 -14.92
C ASP A 60 -6.59 -2.70 -13.72
N ALA A 61 -7.76 -3.32 -13.67
CA ALA A 61 -8.12 -4.22 -12.58
C ALA A 61 -7.22 -5.46 -12.51
N ALA A 62 -6.75 -5.96 -13.66
CA ALA A 62 -5.86 -7.13 -13.67
C ALA A 62 -4.53 -6.81 -13.01
N ALA A 63 -3.96 -5.62 -13.28
CA ALA A 63 -2.72 -5.17 -12.66
C ALA A 63 -2.91 -4.99 -11.14
N PHE A 64 -4.04 -4.43 -10.73
CA PHE A 64 -4.35 -4.26 -9.31
C PHE A 64 -4.47 -5.62 -8.60
N ARG A 65 -5.16 -6.58 -9.20
CA ARG A 65 -5.27 -7.93 -8.61
C ARG A 65 -3.91 -8.63 -8.53
N ALA A 66 -3.05 -8.46 -9.54
CA ALA A 66 -1.69 -9.01 -9.50
C ALA A 66 -0.90 -8.41 -8.35
N HIS A 67 -1.01 -7.09 -8.13
CA HIS A 67 -0.40 -6.41 -7.00
C HIS A 67 -0.89 -7.01 -5.67
N GLN A 68 -2.19 -7.18 -5.50
CA GLN A 68 -2.75 -7.74 -4.27
C GLN A 68 -2.24 -9.15 -4.00
N ARG A 69 -2.13 -10.00 -5.04
CA ARG A 69 -1.60 -11.36 -4.88
C ARG A 69 -0.13 -11.34 -4.45
N ARG A 70 0.68 -10.48 -5.06
CA ARG A 70 2.10 -10.36 -4.67
C ARG A 70 2.23 -9.90 -3.22
N VAL A 71 1.47 -8.87 -2.85
CA VAL A 71 1.50 -8.34 -1.47
C VAL A 71 1.11 -9.40 -0.46
N ALA A 72 0.08 -10.20 -0.74
CA ALA A 72 -0.39 -11.24 0.18
C ALA A 72 0.69 -12.26 0.52
N SER A 73 1.63 -12.52 -0.40
CA SER A 73 2.72 -13.45 -0.17
C SER A 73 4.05 -12.76 0.21
N SER A 74 4.03 -11.44 0.39
CA SER A 74 5.23 -10.67 0.74
C SER A 74 5.41 -10.55 2.25
N GLU A 75 6.62 -10.19 2.66
CA GLU A 75 6.89 -9.88 4.08
C GLU A 75 6.02 -8.70 4.54
N TRP A 76 5.91 -7.66 3.73
CA TRP A 76 5.05 -6.52 4.02
C TRP A 76 3.60 -6.97 4.30
N GLY A 77 3.04 -7.80 3.43
CA GLY A 77 1.66 -8.27 3.59
C GLY A 77 1.47 -9.07 4.88
N ARG A 78 2.41 -9.95 5.21
CA ARG A 78 2.34 -10.76 6.44
C ARG A 78 2.49 -9.91 7.69
N MET A 79 3.48 -9.03 7.71
CA MET A 79 3.83 -8.26 8.91
C MET A 79 2.86 -7.11 9.17
N THR A 80 2.17 -6.61 8.14
CA THR A 80 1.23 -5.49 8.29
C THR A 80 -0.23 -5.91 8.25
N ALA A 81 -0.53 -7.20 8.26
CA ALA A 81 -1.90 -7.72 8.15
C ALA A 81 -2.83 -7.19 9.25
N GLY A 82 -2.32 -6.97 10.46
CA GLY A 82 -3.10 -6.46 11.57
C GLY A 82 -3.18 -4.94 11.67
N ILE A 83 -2.58 -4.21 10.73
CA ILE A 83 -2.60 -2.75 10.75
C ILE A 83 -3.83 -2.25 10.01
N GLU A 84 -4.55 -1.30 10.60
CA GLU A 84 -5.80 -0.76 10.04
C GLU A 84 -5.55 0.00 8.73
N ARG A 85 -6.42 -0.24 7.75
CA ARG A 85 -6.42 0.48 6.47
C ARG A 85 -7.81 1.06 6.22
N VAL A 86 -7.85 2.35 5.88
CA VAL A 86 -9.09 3.04 5.52
C VAL A 86 -8.90 3.52 4.08
N TYR A 87 -9.35 2.71 3.13
CA TYR A 87 -9.11 2.96 1.70
C TYR A 87 -10.38 3.17 0.93
N THR A 88 -10.30 4.02 -0.09
CA THR A 88 -11.30 4.15 -1.16
C THR A 88 -10.67 3.59 -2.43
N ILE A 89 -11.38 2.67 -3.11
CA ILE A 89 -10.91 2.04 -4.34
C ILE A 89 -11.89 2.39 -5.45
N GLN A 90 -11.39 2.95 -6.55
CA GLN A 90 -12.19 3.34 -7.71
C GLN A 90 -11.66 2.62 -8.94
N GLY A 91 -12.55 2.24 -9.86
CA GLY A 91 -12.17 1.64 -11.14
C GLY A 91 -11.98 0.13 -11.14
N SER A 92 -12.15 -0.52 -10.00
CA SER A 92 -11.97 -1.98 -9.91
C SER A 92 -13.24 -2.76 -10.26
#